data_a04a723c3d571ed513dd10fbda3974b7
#
_entry.id   a04a723c3d571ed513dd10fbda3974b7
#
_cell.length_a   1.000
_cell.length_b   1.000
_cell.length_c   1.000
_cell.angle_alpha   90.00
_cell.angle_beta   90.00
_cell.angle_gamma   90.00
#
_symmetry.space_group_name_H-M   'P 1'
#
loop_
_entity.id
_entity.type
_entity.pdbx_description
1 polymer ?
#
loop_
_entity_poly.entity_id
_entity_poly.type
_entity_poly.pdbx_seq_one_letter_code
_entity_poly.pdbx_strand_id
1 'polypeptide(L)'
;MKVKEESEKIVLKLNIQKTNIMVSGPITSWEIDGETVETVADFIFLGSKITADGGCSHEIKRHLLLGRKVMTNLDRILKSRDITLQTKVHLLKAIVFLVVMYGCECWIVKKAKHRRIVAFELWCWRRLLRVPWTARRSSQSILKHISPGCSLEGLMLKLKLKLQYFGYLMQRVDLLEKTLMLGGVWGQEEKGMTEDEMVGWHHRLDGHVFE
;
A
#
# COMPACT_ATOMS: atom_id res chain seq x y z
N MET A 1 24.61 -20.61 9.93
CA MET A 1 23.41 -19.73 9.71
C MET A 1 23.05 -19.78 8.22
N LYS A 2 21.89 -20.35 7.86
CA LYS A 2 21.51 -20.66 6.45
C LYS A 2 21.67 -19.50 5.46
N VAL A 3 21.35 -18.25 5.86
CA VAL A 3 21.46 -17.08 4.97
C VAL A 3 22.91 -16.82 4.56
N LYS A 4 23.86 -16.97 5.46
CA LYS A 4 25.30 -16.80 5.18
C LYS A 4 25.81 -17.88 4.25
N GLU A 5 25.49 -19.14 4.53
CA GLU A 5 25.89 -20.29 3.71
C GLU A 5 25.34 -20.18 2.28
N GLU A 6 24.07 -19.78 2.12
CA GLU A 6 23.47 -19.60 0.81
C GLU A 6 24.05 -18.37 0.06
N SER A 7 24.38 -17.27 0.77
CA SER A 7 24.98 -16.09 0.14
C SER A 7 26.42 -16.37 -0.32
N GLU A 8 27.18 -17.16 0.41
CA GLU A 8 28.55 -17.55 0.05
C GLU A 8 28.60 -18.41 -1.22
N LYS A 9 27.59 -19.25 -1.45
CA LYS A 9 27.48 -20.04 -2.70
C LYS A 9 27.40 -19.19 -3.96
N ILE A 10 26.88 -17.97 -3.87
CA ILE A 10 26.75 -17.01 -4.97
C ILE A 10 27.79 -15.87 -4.88
N VAL A 11 28.86 -16.10 -4.13
CA VAL A 11 29.99 -15.16 -3.96
C VAL A 11 29.59 -13.84 -3.28
N LEU A 12 28.46 -13.79 -2.56
CA LEU A 12 28.05 -12.63 -1.79
C LEU A 12 28.49 -12.79 -0.33
N LYS A 13 29.17 -11.79 0.22
CA LYS A 13 29.56 -11.76 1.65
C LYS A 13 28.57 -10.93 2.44
N LEU A 14 28.07 -11.49 3.54
CA LEU A 14 27.24 -10.78 4.50
C LEU A 14 28.05 -9.67 5.18
N ASN A 15 27.59 -8.43 5.11
CA ASN A 15 28.20 -7.33 5.84
C ASN A 15 27.56 -7.20 7.22
N ILE A 16 28.21 -7.74 8.24
CA ILE A 16 27.69 -7.82 9.64
C ILE A 16 27.43 -6.42 10.20
N GLN A 17 28.31 -5.44 9.93
CA GLN A 17 28.17 -4.06 10.42
C GLN A 17 26.95 -3.31 9.82
N LYS A 18 26.46 -3.73 8.64
CA LYS A 18 25.28 -3.16 8.01
C LYS A 18 24.03 -4.03 8.22
N THR A 19 24.17 -5.15 8.95
CA THR A 19 23.09 -6.05 9.23
C THR A 19 22.45 -5.66 10.57
N ASN A 20 21.16 -5.35 10.55
CA ASN A 20 20.38 -5.08 11.75
C ASN A 20 19.39 -6.21 11.98
N ILE A 21 19.14 -6.56 13.24
CA ILE A 21 18.18 -7.59 13.61
C ILE A 21 17.01 -6.94 14.33
N MET A 22 15.80 -7.23 13.87
CA MET A 22 14.57 -6.84 14.54
C MET A 22 13.94 -8.07 15.18
N VAL A 23 13.72 -8.02 16.48
CA VAL A 23 13.20 -9.15 17.26
C VAL A 23 11.86 -8.76 17.88
N SER A 24 10.89 -9.66 17.77
CA SER A 24 9.61 -9.57 18.49
C SER A 24 9.70 -10.44 19.73
N GLY A 25 10.33 -9.90 20.81
CA GLY A 25 10.52 -10.64 22.06
C GLY A 25 11.65 -10.08 22.92
N PRO A 26 11.98 -10.75 24.05
CA PRO A 26 12.94 -10.26 25.05
C PRO A 26 14.42 -10.45 24.68
N ILE A 27 14.75 -10.80 23.44
CA ILE A 27 16.14 -11.03 23.00
C ILE A 27 16.81 -9.68 22.77
N THR A 28 17.90 -9.41 23.49
CA THR A 28 18.58 -8.11 23.46
C THR A 28 19.87 -8.09 22.65
N SER A 29 20.48 -9.24 22.37
CA SER A 29 21.74 -9.33 21.61
C SER A 29 21.77 -10.58 20.75
N TRP A 30 22.37 -10.45 19.57
CA TRP A 30 22.68 -11.56 18.66
C TRP A 30 24.12 -11.46 18.20
N GLU A 31 24.75 -12.61 18.03
CA GLU A 31 26.11 -12.71 17.51
C GLU A 31 26.12 -13.46 16.19
N ILE A 32 26.87 -12.94 15.24
CA ILE A 32 27.14 -13.57 13.95
C ILE A 32 28.67 -13.63 13.82
N ASP A 33 29.25 -14.82 13.75
CA ASP A 33 30.70 -15.04 13.63
C ASP A 33 31.52 -14.39 14.78
N GLY A 34 30.97 -14.30 15.99
CA GLY A 34 31.61 -13.65 17.12
C GLY A 34 31.49 -12.15 17.18
N GLU A 35 30.84 -11.53 16.18
CA GLU A 35 30.50 -10.09 16.19
C GLU A 35 29.07 -9.86 16.65
N THR A 36 28.88 -8.92 17.56
CA THR A 36 27.56 -8.55 18.09
C THR A 36 26.81 -7.75 17.04
N VAL A 37 25.59 -8.16 16.70
CA VAL A 37 24.71 -7.48 15.77
C VAL A 37 23.72 -6.60 16.53
N GLU A 38 23.57 -5.36 16.07
CA GLU A 38 22.67 -4.39 16.67
C GLU A 38 21.20 -4.81 16.51
N THR A 39 20.45 -4.76 17.63
CA THR A 39 19.00 -4.98 17.61
C THR A 39 18.29 -3.64 17.49
N VAL A 40 17.37 -3.53 16.53
CA VAL A 40 16.62 -2.31 16.27
C VAL A 40 15.12 -2.49 16.55
N ALA A 41 14.50 -1.47 17.11
CA ALA A 41 13.06 -1.46 17.38
C ALA A 41 12.23 -1.17 16.11
N ASP A 42 12.80 -0.47 15.16
CA ASP A 42 12.20 -0.16 13.87
C ASP A 42 13.24 -0.14 12.74
N PHE A 43 12.76 -0.36 11.54
CA PHE A 43 13.59 -0.46 10.35
C PHE A 43 12.86 0.09 9.13
N ILE A 44 13.58 0.79 8.25
CA ILE A 44 13.04 1.26 6.98
C ILE A 44 13.44 0.30 5.87
N PHE A 45 12.47 -0.44 5.35
CA PHE A 45 12.66 -1.36 4.24
C PHE A 45 11.91 -0.88 3.00
N LEU A 46 12.63 -0.65 1.91
CA LEU A 46 12.08 -0.13 0.64
C LEU A 46 11.17 1.09 0.85
N GLY A 47 11.55 1.99 1.75
CA GLY A 47 10.79 3.20 2.05
C GLY A 47 9.60 3.03 3.00
N SER A 48 9.28 1.82 3.45
CA SER A 48 8.26 1.55 4.47
C SER A 48 8.89 1.29 5.83
N LYS A 49 8.34 1.90 6.88
CA LYS A 49 8.79 1.72 8.25
C LYS A 49 8.13 0.48 8.86
N ILE A 50 8.93 -0.52 9.19
CA ILE A 50 8.53 -1.73 9.89
C ILE A 50 8.92 -1.57 11.36
N THR A 51 8.04 -1.94 12.28
CA THR A 51 8.26 -1.87 13.73
C THR A 51 8.12 -3.25 14.34
N ALA A 52 8.89 -3.53 15.39
CA ALA A 52 8.91 -4.84 16.07
C ALA A 52 7.54 -5.23 16.67
N ASP A 53 6.70 -4.24 17.02
CA ASP A 53 5.34 -4.44 17.51
C ASP A 53 4.31 -4.70 16.39
N GLY A 54 4.71 -4.70 15.11
CA GLY A 54 3.83 -4.83 13.96
C GLY A 54 2.88 -3.64 13.78
N GLY A 55 3.09 -2.54 14.50
CA GLY A 55 2.22 -1.36 14.51
C GLY A 55 2.40 -0.48 13.28
N CYS A 56 1.40 -0.37 12.40
CA CYS A 56 1.43 0.51 11.22
C CYS A 56 0.97 1.96 11.48
N SER A 57 0.76 2.37 12.75
CA SER A 57 0.21 3.70 13.07
C SER A 57 1.12 4.85 12.67
N HIS A 58 2.42 4.70 12.90
CA HIS A 58 3.42 5.70 12.54
C HIS A 58 3.57 5.81 11.03
N GLU A 59 3.56 4.67 10.35
CA GLU A 59 3.66 4.60 8.90
C GLU A 59 2.46 5.25 8.21
N ILE A 60 1.25 4.92 8.63
CA ILE A 60 0.03 5.58 8.13
C ILE A 60 0.11 7.10 8.32
N LYS A 61 0.49 7.58 9.50
CA LYS A 61 0.67 9.02 9.75
C LYS A 61 1.69 9.64 8.79
N ARG A 62 2.82 8.99 8.60
CA ARG A 62 3.90 9.45 7.71
C ARG A 62 3.40 9.59 6.27
N HIS A 63 2.72 8.57 5.74
CA HIS A 63 2.18 8.59 4.38
C HIS A 63 1.06 9.63 4.19
N LEU A 64 0.19 9.82 5.18
CA LEU A 64 -0.81 10.89 5.14
C LEU A 64 -0.16 12.29 5.13
N LEU A 65 0.94 12.50 5.86
CA LEU A 65 1.70 13.75 5.83
C LEU A 65 2.39 13.96 4.47
N LEU A 66 3.00 12.92 3.91
CA LEU A 66 3.57 12.96 2.56
C LEU A 66 2.51 13.31 1.52
N GLY A 67 1.35 12.65 1.58
CA GLY A 67 0.21 12.96 0.70
C GLY A 67 -0.26 14.43 0.82
N ARG A 68 -0.28 14.99 2.05
CA ARG A 68 -0.58 16.42 2.25
C ARG A 68 0.46 17.32 1.60
N LYS A 69 1.74 17.01 1.73
CA LYS A 69 2.84 17.75 1.10
C LYS A 69 2.70 17.73 -0.43
N VAL A 70 2.48 16.55 -1.01
CA VAL A 70 2.26 16.39 -2.45
C VAL A 70 1.02 17.16 -2.92
N MET A 71 -0.09 17.07 -2.18
CA MET A 71 -1.31 17.83 -2.48
C MET A 71 -1.08 19.35 -2.47
N THR A 72 -0.21 19.83 -1.59
CA THR A 72 0.17 21.26 -1.53
C THR A 72 1.02 21.65 -2.74
N ASN A 73 1.94 20.80 -3.17
CA ASN A 73 2.75 21.05 -4.36
C ASN A 73 1.91 21.09 -5.65
N LEU A 74 0.81 20.34 -5.70
CA LEU A 74 -0.12 20.34 -6.82
C LEU A 74 -1.08 21.53 -6.85
N ASP A 75 -1.06 22.41 -5.85
CA ASP A 75 -2.03 23.49 -5.66
C ASP A 75 -2.14 24.41 -6.88
N ARG A 76 -1.01 24.70 -7.56
CA ARG A 76 -0.98 25.52 -8.78
C ARG A 76 -1.78 24.86 -9.91
N ILE A 77 -1.59 23.55 -10.12
CA ILE A 77 -2.28 22.78 -11.16
C ILE A 77 -3.77 22.66 -10.82
N LEU A 78 -4.08 22.33 -9.56
CA LEU A 78 -5.46 22.18 -9.10
C LEU A 78 -6.24 23.51 -9.12
N LYS A 79 -5.56 24.65 -9.07
CA LYS A 79 -6.15 25.99 -9.19
C LYS A 79 -6.40 26.42 -10.62
N SER A 80 -5.73 25.85 -11.62
CA SER A 80 -5.96 26.21 -13.03
C SER A 80 -7.42 26.04 -13.41
N ARG A 81 -7.93 26.97 -14.22
CA ARG A 81 -9.28 26.92 -14.80
C ARG A 81 -9.35 26.09 -16.07
N ASP A 82 -8.21 25.92 -16.74
CA ASP A 82 -8.13 25.23 -18.03
C ASP A 82 -8.22 23.70 -17.88
N ILE A 83 -8.05 23.18 -16.66
CA ILE A 83 -8.09 21.76 -16.38
C ILE A 83 -9.48 21.38 -15.84
N THR A 84 -10.12 20.40 -16.47
CA THR A 84 -11.44 19.91 -16.07
C THR A 84 -11.43 19.28 -14.67
N LEU A 85 -12.57 19.25 -14.00
CA LEU A 85 -12.69 18.63 -12.68
C LEU A 85 -12.32 17.14 -12.74
N GLN A 86 -12.76 16.42 -13.76
CA GLN A 86 -12.46 15.00 -13.96
C GLN A 86 -10.95 14.75 -14.05
N THR A 87 -10.24 15.54 -14.85
CA THR A 87 -8.78 15.45 -14.97
C THR A 87 -8.10 15.72 -13.64
N LYS A 88 -8.57 16.69 -12.85
CA LYS A 88 -8.04 16.97 -11.52
C LYS A 88 -8.27 15.82 -10.55
N VAL A 89 -9.45 15.18 -10.59
CA VAL A 89 -9.76 13.99 -9.79
C VAL A 89 -8.82 12.84 -10.16
N HIS A 90 -8.62 12.60 -11.46
CA HIS A 90 -7.71 11.57 -11.94
C HIS A 90 -6.26 11.85 -11.50
N LEU A 91 -5.78 13.07 -11.66
CA LEU A 91 -4.45 13.51 -11.25
C LEU A 91 -4.23 13.30 -9.73
N LEU A 92 -5.23 13.67 -8.92
CA LEU A 92 -5.18 13.49 -7.47
C LEU A 92 -5.05 12.00 -7.11
N LYS A 93 -5.83 11.13 -7.73
CA LYS A 93 -5.74 9.68 -7.53
C LYS A 93 -4.39 9.13 -7.97
N ALA A 94 -3.92 9.53 -9.16
CA ALA A 94 -2.70 9.03 -9.75
C ALA A 94 -1.43 9.49 -9.01
N ILE A 95 -1.44 10.62 -8.34
CA ILE A 95 -0.25 11.17 -7.67
C ILE A 95 -0.40 11.09 -6.15
N VAL A 96 -1.44 11.73 -5.58
CA VAL A 96 -1.55 11.85 -4.12
C VAL A 96 -1.91 10.52 -3.48
N PHE A 97 -2.89 9.80 -4.05
CA PHE A 97 -3.32 8.52 -3.48
C PHE A 97 -2.25 7.44 -3.63
N LEU A 98 -1.49 7.41 -4.74
CA LEU A 98 -0.38 6.46 -4.88
C LEU A 98 0.70 6.68 -3.80
N VAL A 99 1.06 7.92 -3.50
CA VAL A 99 2.00 8.22 -2.41
C VAL A 99 1.47 7.76 -1.06
N VAL A 100 0.18 7.92 -0.81
CA VAL A 100 -0.45 7.49 0.45
C VAL A 100 -0.57 5.97 0.54
N MET A 101 -0.86 5.31 -0.58
CA MET A 101 -1.05 3.86 -0.63
C MET A 101 0.26 3.06 -0.67
N TYR A 102 1.41 3.71 -0.82
CA TYR A 102 2.68 3.01 -0.88
C TYR A 102 2.93 2.18 0.38
N GLY A 103 3.15 0.88 0.22
CA GLY A 103 3.34 -0.06 1.32
C GLY A 103 2.09 -0.35 2.16
N CYS A 104 0.88 0.03 1.68
CA CYS A 104 -0.36 -0.14 2.44
C CYS A 104 -0.84 -1.60 2.55
N GLU A 105 -0.31 -2.49 1.74
CA GLU A 105 -0.64 -3.91 1.72
C GLU A 105 -0.35 -4.62 3.03
N CYS A 106 0.71 -4.21 3.73
CA CYS A 106 1.07 -4.75 5.04
C CYS A 106 0.34 -4.08 6.21
N TRP A 107 -0.48 -3.05 5.97
CA TRP A 107 -1.13 -2.32 7.05
C TRP A 107 -2.32 -3.07 7.65
N ILE A 108 -2.31 -3.22 8.97
CA ILE A 108 -3.48 -3.66 9.73
C ILE A 108 -4.28 -2.41 10.12
N VAL A 109 -5.33 -2.13 9.35
CA VAL A 109 -6.14 -0.91 9.52
C VAL A 109 -7.24 -1.14 10.55
N LYS A 110 -6.98 -0.77 11.82
CA LYS A 110 -8.01 -0.73 12.88
C LYS A 110 -8.95 0.47 12.69
N LYS A 111 -10.17 0.42 13.28
CA LYS A 111 -11.22 1.47 13.16
C LYS A 111 -10.71 2.92 13.34
N ALA A 112 -9.81 3.17 14.30
CA ALA A 112 -9.25 4.51 14.53
C ALA A 112 -8.36 5.00 13.38
N LYS A 113 -7.66 4.10 12.69
CA LYS A 113 -6.81 4.40 11.53
C LYS A 113 -7.64 4.63 10.28
N HIS A 114 -8.71 3.86 10.10
CA HIS A 114 -9.73 4.04 9.06
C HIS A 114 -10.26 5.49 9.07
N ARG A 115 -10.71 5.98 10.22
CA ARG A 115 -11.21 7.37 10.35
C ARG A 115 -10.20 8.42 9.86
N ARG A 116 -8.90 8.21 10.07
CA ARG A 116 -7.85 9.13 9.61
C ARG A 116 -7.69 9.12 8.10
N ILE A 117 -7.77 7.93 7.47
CA ILE A 117 -7.69 7.77 6.01
C ILE A 117 -8.88 8.45 5.35
N VAL A 118 -10.10 8.21 5.85
CA VAL A 118 -11.32 8.84 5.36
C VAL A 118 -11.28 10.37 5.55
N ALA A 119 -10.82 10.85 6.70
CA ALA A 119 -10.69 12.28 6.95
C ALA A 119 -9.66 12.94 6.02
N PHE A 120 -8.56 12.25 5.70
CA PHE A 120 -7.59 12.72 4.72
C PHE A 120 -8.18 12.77 3.31
N GLU A 121 -8.89 11.75 2.89
CA GLU A 121 -9.56 11.72 1.59
C GLU A 121 -10.54 12.90 1.45
N LEU A 122 -11.40 13.11 2.43
CA LEU A 122 -12.34 14.24 2.45
C LEU A 122 -11.62 15.58 2.43
N TRP A 123 -10.48 15.70 3.13
CA TRP A 123 -9.65 16.90 3.09
C TRP A 123 -9.12 17.16 1.68
N CYS A 124 -8.66 16.13 0.97
CA CYS A 124 -8.22 16.24 -0.42
C CYS A 124 -9.35 16.75 -1.33
N TRP A 125 -10.55 16.16 -1.21
CA TRP A 125 -11.71 16.55 -2.01
C TRP A 125 -12.19 17.98 -1.71
N ARG A 126 -12.21 18.37 -0.44
CA ARG A 126 -12.54 19.77 -0.06
C ARG A 126 -11.54 20.75 -0.66
N ARG A 127 -10.26 20.44 -0.61
CA ARG A 127 -9.21 21.29 -1.18
C ARG A 127 -9.33 21.39 -2.70
N LEU A 128 -9.61 20.29 -3.38
CA LEU A 128 -9.85 20.26 -4.82
C LEU A 128 -11.03 21.15 -5.23
N LEU A 129 -12.14 21.07 -4.49
CA LEU A 129 -13.35 21.87 -4.74
C LEU A 129 -13.27 23.30 -4.17
N ARG A 130 -12.19 23.65 -3.47
CA ARG A 130 -12.02 24.93 -2.76
C ARG A 130 -13.13 25.22 -1.75
N VAL A 131 -13.64 24.18 -1.10
CA VAL A 131 -14.66 24.30 -0.07
C VAL A 131 -13.98 24.49 1.29
N PRO A 132 -14.07 25.69 1.91
CA PRO A 132 -13.47 25.93 3.22
C PRO A 132 -14.20 25.12 4.30
N TRP A 133 -13.52 24.87 5.42
CA TRP A 133 -14.10 24.17 6.56
C TRP A 133 -15.33 24.87 7.15
N THR A 134 -15.35 26.19 7.05
CA THR A 134 -16.46 27.05 7.50
C THR A 134 -17.73 26.87 6.66
N ALA A 135 -17.61 26.43 5.42
CA ALA A 135 -18.75 26.08 4.61
C ALA A 135 -19.40 24.79 5.16
N ARG A 136 -20.62 24.90 5.67
CA ARG A 136 -21.39 23.78 6.27
C ARG A 136 -21.85 22.74 5.23
N ARG A 137 -20.98 22.39 4.28
CA ARG A 137 -21.27 21.33 3.29
C ARG A 137 -21.00 19.94 3.89
N SER A 138 -21.98 19.04 3.78
CA SER A 138 -21.83 17.67 4.24
C SER A 138 -20.82 16.89 3.40
N SER A 139 -20.17 15.89 3.99
CA SER A 139 -19.23 15.00 3.29
C SER A 139 -19.90 14.29 2.11
N GLN A 140 -21.17 13.89 2.27
CA GLN A 140 -21.97 13.27 1.20
C GLN A 140 -22.19 14.19 0.01
N SER A 141 -22.45 15.50 0.25
CA SER A 141 -22.61 16.49 -0.82
C SER A 141 -21.31 16.66 -1.63
N ILE A 142 -20.15 16.60 -0.95
CA ILE A 142 -18.84 16.68 -1.59
C ILE A 142 -18.58 15.45 -2.47
N LEU A 143 -18.81 14.26 -1.93
CA LEU A 143 -18.62 13.00 -2.64
C LEU A 143 -19.56 12.87 -3.84
N LYS A 144 -20.83 13.28 -3.71
CA LYS A 144 -21.77 13.33 -4.87
C LYS A 144 -21.28 14.24 -5.98
N HIS A 145 -20.70 15.40 -5.63
CA HIS A 145 -20.21 16.37 -6.62
C HIS A 145 -18.97 15.85 -7.37
N ILE A 146 -18.09 15.13 -6.70
CA ILE A 146 -16.87 14.59 -7.29
C ILE A 146 -17.12 13.28 -8.01
N SER A 147 -18.04 12.45 -7.50
CA SER A 147 -18.30 11.08 -7.98
C SER A 147 -17.00 10.29 -8.18
N PRO A 148 -16.20 10.06 -7.12
CA PRO A 148 -14.85 9.55 -7.27
C PRO A 148 -14.78 8.10 -7.78
N GLY A 149 -15.91 7.42 -7.94
CA GLY A 149 -16.01 6.02 -8.33
C GLY A 149 -15.53 5.05 -7.24
N CYS A 150 -14.33 5.23 -6.72
CA CYS A 150 -13.77 4.40 -5.65
C CYS A 150 -13.11 5.28 -4.58
N SER A 151 -13.32 4.95 -3.30
CA SER A 151 -12.68 5.62 -2.17
C SER A 151 -11.19 5.24 -2.07
N LEU A 152 -10.40 6.06 -1.36
CA LEU A 152 -9.00 5.75 -1.09
C LEU A 152 -8.86 4.40 -0.37
N GLU A 153 -9.71 4.12 0.59
CA GLU A 153 -9.75 2.84 1.30
C GLU A 153 -10.09 1.67 0.38
N GLY A 154 -11.08 1.85 -0.51
CA GLY A 154 -11.42 0.85 -1.53
C GLY A 154 -10.25 0.55 -2.47
N LEU A 155 -9.46 1.56 -2.84
CA LEU A 155 -8.24 1.36 -3.62
C LEU A 155 -7.18 0.58 -2.84
N MET A 156 -6.98 0.89 -1.56
CA MET A 156 -6.07 0.13 -0.69
C MET A 156 -6.49 -1.33 -0.55
N LEU A 157 -7.79 -1.59 -0.38
CA LEU A 157 -8.32 -2.94 -0.30
C LEU A 157 -8.11 -3.70 -1.61
N LYS A 158 -8.44 -3.08 -2.75
CA LYS A 158 -8.20 -3.68 -4.08
C LYS A 158 -6.73 -4.06 -4.27
N LEU A 159 -5.79 -3.20 -3.88
CA LEU A 159 -4.36 -3.49 -3.97
C LEU A 159 -3.96 -4.67 -3.09
N LYS A 160 -4.41 -4.69 -1.84
CA LYS A 160 -4.15 -5.79 -0.90
C LYS A 160 -4.67 -7.11 -1.43
N LEU A 161 -5.88 -7.14 -1.94
CA LEU A 161 -6.48 -8.35 -2.51
C LEU A 161 -5.74 -8.83 -3.76
N LYS A 162 -5.32 -7.92 -4.65
CA LYS A 162 -4.49 -8.27 -5.81
C LYS A 162 -3.18 -8.94 -5.39
N LEU A 163 -2.51 -8.42 -4.37
CA LEU A 163 -1.26 -9.00 -3.88
C LEU A 163 -1.46 -10.33 -3.16
N GLN A 164 -2.55 -10.49 -2.41
CA GLN A 164 -2.93 -11.78 -1.82
C GLN A 164 -3.21 -12.83 -2.89
N TYR A 165 -3.97 -12.46 -3.93
CA TYR A 165 -4.24 -13.33 -5.06
C TYR A 165 -2.94 -13.71 -5.80
N PHE A 166 -2.07 -12.74 -6.06
CA PHE A 166 -0.76 -13.00 -6.65
C PHE A 166 0.08 -13.96 -5.80
N GLY A 167 0.12 -13.76 -4.47
CA GLY A 167 0.80 -14.66 -3.56
C GLY A 167 0.25 -16.09 -3.61
N TYR A 168 -1.07 -16.23 -3.69
CA TYR A 168 -1.73 -17.52 -3.83
C TYR A 168 -1.38 -18.21 -5.17
N LEU A 169 -1.39 -17.46 -6.27
CA LEU A 169 -0.98 -17.97 -7.59
C LEU A 169 0.48 -18.45 -7.59
N MET A 170 1.38 -17.71 -6.94
CA MET A 170 2.80 -18.06 -6.89
C MET A 170 3.10 -19.33 -6.10
N GLN A 171 2.25 -19.68 -5.13
CA GLN A 171 2.39 -20.92 -4.36
C GLN A 171 1.98 -22.17 -5.15
N ARG A 172 1.18 -22.04 -6.20
CA ARG A 172 0.75 -23.18 -7.03
C ARG A 172 1.76 -23.44 -8.16
N VAL A 173 2.10 -24.71 -8.35
CA VAL A 173 3.14 -25.12 -9.31
C VAL A 173 2.61 -25.20 -10.74
N ASP A 174 1.34 -25.59 -10.93
CA ASP A 174 0.77 -26.03 -12.22
C ASP A 174 -0.35 -25.14 -12.79
N LEU A 175 -0.34 -23.84 -12.48
CA LEU A 175 -1.38 -22.94 -13.01
C LEU A 175 -0.90 -22.20 -14.26
N LEU A 176 -1.68 -22.29 -15.31
CA LEU A 176 -1.52 -21.62 -16.61
C LEU A 176 -1.43 -20.09 -16.42
N GLU A 177 -2.19 -19.54 -15.46
CA GLU A 177 -2.18 -18.12 -15.06
C GLU A 177 -0.82 -17.67 -14.53
N LYS A 178 -0.12 -18.52 -13.77
CA LYS A 178 1.25 -18.23 -13.28
C LYS A 178 2.22 -18.11 -14.46
N THR A 179 2.13 -19.01 -15.42
CA THR A 179 2.96 -19.01 -16.63
C THR A 179 2.70 -17.76 -17.48
N LEU A 180 1.43 -17.36 -17.61
CA LEU A 180 1.03 -16.14 -18.31
C LEU A 180 1.53 -14.87 -17.59
N MET A 181 1.40 -14.79 -16.26
CA MET A 181 1.88 -13.65 -15.47
C MET A 181 3.40 -13.50 -15.47
N LEU A 182 4.14 -14.62 -15.56
CA LEU A 182 5.60 -14.62 -15.63
C LEU A 182 6.13 -14.41 -17.05
N GLY A 183 5.25 -14.19 -18.04
CA GLY A 183 5.63 -13.96 -19.43
C GLY A 183 6.07 -15.24 -20.17
N GLY A 184 5.71 -16.41 -19.69
CA GLY A 184 6.11 -17.71 -20.26
C GLY A 184 5.38 -18.10 -21.54
N VAL A 185 4.43 -17.31 -22.04
CA VAL A 185 3.72 -17.55 -23.31
C VAL A 185 3.72 -16.27 -24.14
N TRP A 186 4.66 -16.15 -25.03
CA TRP A 186 4.61 -15.20 -26.14
C TRP A 186 3.71 -15.78 -27.23
N GLY A 187 2.52 -15.22 -27.41
CA GLY A 187 1.66 -15.45 -28.56
C GLY A 187 0.29 -16.01 -28.23
N GLN A 188 -0.58 -15.17 -27.81
CA GLN A 188 -1.99 -15.00 -28.22
C GLN A 188 -2.65 -13.99 -27.28
N GLU A 189 -3.20 -12.92 -27.86
CA GLU A 189 -4.06 -11.99 -27.17
C GLU A 189 -5.35 -12.72 -26.73
N GLU A 190 -5.44 -13.13 -25.50
CA GLU A 190 -6.72 -13.50 -24.91
C GLU A 190 -7.21 -12.40 -23.95
N LYS A 191 -8.46 -12.05 -24.16
CA LYS A 191 -9.21 -11.01 -23.44
C LYS A 191 -9.03 -11.15 -21.94
N GLY A 192 -8.62 -10.06 -21.30
CA GLY A 192 -8.52 -9.98 -19.86
C GLY A 192 -9.85 -10.31 -19.16
N MET A 193 -9.73 -10.96 -18.03
CA MET A 193 -10.84 -11.27 -17.11
C MET A 193 -11.66 -10.03 -16.82
N THR A 194 -12.96 -10.11 -17.00
CA THR A 194 -13.88 -9.00 -16.77
C THR A 194 -14.00 -8.69 -15.27
N GLU A 195 -14.34 -7.43 -14.93
CA GLU A 195 -14.51 -6.99 -13.54
C GLU A 195 -15.54 -7.86 -12.77
N ASP A 196 -16.50 -8.46 -13.44
CA ASP A 196 -17.52 -9.32 -12.87
C ASP A 196 -16.98 -10.68 -12.39
N GLU A 197 -15.98 -11.23 -13.04
CA GLU A 197 -15.33 -12.47 -12.57
C GLU A 197 -14.49 -12.25 -11.30
N MET A 198 -13.95 -11.04 -11.09
CA MET A 198 -13.26 -10.69 -9.85
C MET A 198 -14.23 -10.54 -8.66
N VAL A 199 -15.45 -10.10 -8.89
CA VAL A 199 -16.50 -9.93 -7.85
C VAL A 199 -17.01 -11.29 -7.36
N GLY A 200 -17.14 -12.28 -8.23
CA GLY A 200 -17.53 -13.64 -7.88
C GLY A 200 -16.55 -14.37 -6.94
N TRP A 201 -15.30 -13.93 -6.88
CA TRP A 201 -14.29 -14.44 -5.95
C TRP A 201 -14.41 -13.84 -4.55
N HIS A 202 -14.93 -12.63 -4.41
CA HIS A 202 -15.18 -12.01 -3.10
C HIS A 202 -16.10 -12.85 -2.22
N HIS A 203 -17.17 -13.38 -2.78
CA HIS A 203 -18.13 -14.23 -2.05
C HIS A 203 -17.58 -15.60 -1.62
N ARG A 204 -16.48 -16.04 -2.22
CA ARG A 204 -15.87 -17.35 -1.90
C ARG A 204 -14.78 -17.26 -0.83
N LEU A 205 -14.18 -16.08 -0.63
CA LEU A 205 -13.12 -15.86 0.36
C LEU A 205 -13.68 -15.44 1.74
N ASP A 206 -14.85 -14.79 1.77
CA ASP A 206 -15.51 -14.40 3.03
C ASP A 206 -16.09 -15.60 3.81
N GLY A 207 -16.26 -16.76 3.16
CA GLY A 207 -16.75 -18.00 3.79
C GLY A 207 -15.70 -18.83 4.56
N HIS A 208 -14.41 -18.47 4.48
CA HIS A 208 -13.33 -19.27 5.10
C HIS A 208 -12.50 -18.55 6.16
N VAL A 209 -12.94 -17.39 6.66
CA VAL A 209 -12.17 -16.59 7.63
C VAL A 209 -12.75 -16.60 9.05
N PHE A 210 -13.80 -17.39 9.32
CA PHE A 210 -14.30 -17.57 10.69
C PHE A 210 -14.60 -19.05 10.96
N GLU A 211 -13.63 -19.80 11.40
CA GLU A 211 -13.67 -20.80 12.47
C GLU A 211 -12.35 -20.72 13.28
#